data_4bda097915f6b363fa960c34c557fe99
#
_entry.id   4bda097915f6b363fa960c34c557fe99
#
_cell.length_a   1.000
_cell.length_b   1.000
_cell.length_c   1.000
_cell.angle_alpha   90.00
_cell.angle_beta   90.00
_cell.angle_gamma   90.00
#
_symmetry.space_group_name_H-M   'P 1'
#
loop_
_entity.id
_entity.type
_entity.pdbx_description
1 polymer ?
#
loop_
_entity_poly.entity_id
_entity_poly.type
_entity_poly.pdbx_seq_one_letter_code
_entity_poly.pdbx_strand_id
1 'polypeptide(L)'
;MQTSRVLALVITAAIGLVTSDTLFAGPLRDWVQNHRAERPQDAADALDDEGPAGLSLPAGIRVWRDEAYGADRRQRLDVYARPGLSGAPVVFMVHGGGWRTGDKTLSRVVQNKLDHWGPRGIVFVSVNYRLLPEADVLAQAADVRAALKFAQHEARRWGGDSRRFVLMGHSAGAQLIAWLAADPGAAQGAGLLPPLGSVALDSAVYDVAALMSERHLPLYDEAFGQDPSFWQRASPQAQLKAGVRPLLLVCSTRRRDACPQADGFAGRARALGGQAQVLPLPLKHSEINEQLGQEGAYTRAVDAFLAGLDQELARRLQP
;
A
#
# COMPACT_ATOMS: atom_id res chain seq x y z
N MET A 1 -1.53 -63.80 76.10
CA MET A 1 -2.28 -63.73 74.83
C MET A 1 -2.46 -62.23 74.55
N GLN A 2 -1.73 -61.76 73.63
CA GLN A 2 -1.56 -60.32 73.29
C GLN A 2 -2.65 -59.85 72.34
N THR A 3 -3.34 -58.79 72.68
CA THR A 3 -4.26 -58.09 71.79
C THR A 3 -3.59 -56.84 71.29
N SER A 4 -3.24 -56.79 70.01
CA SER A 4 -2.71 -55.65 69.31
C SER A 4 -3.86 -54.67 68.96
N ARG A 5 -3.71 -53.46 69.44
CA ARG A 5 -4.56 -52.31 69.03
C ARG A 5 -3.98 -51.71 67.77
N VAL A 6 -4.74 -51.66 66.68
CA VAL A 6 -4.43 -50.95 65.46
C VAL A 6 -4.92 -49.48 65.56
N LEU A 7 -4.01 -48.56 65.50
CA LEU A 7 -4.31 -47.14 65.51
C LEU A 7 -4.55 -46.65 64.04
N ALA A 8 -5.77 -46.26 63.73
CA ALA A 8 -6.10 -45.70 62.43
C ALA A 8 -5.73 -44.21 62.40
N LEU A 9 -4.77 -43.85 61.52
CA LEU A 9 -4.38 -42.50 61.28
C LEU A 9 -5.29 -41.96 60.17
N VAL A 10 -6.16 -41.00 60.49
CA VAL A 10 -6.97 -40.25 59.50
C VAL A 10 -6.11 -39.11 58.92
N ILE A 11 -5.68 -39.29 57.71
CA ILE A 11 -5.00 -38.16 56.93
C ILE A 11 -6.08 -37.38 56.21
N THR A 12 -6.40 -36.18 56.69
CA THR A 12 -7.23 -35.21 56.02
C THR A 12 -6.40 -34.53 54.91
N ALA A 13 -6.59 -34.93 53.66
CA ALA A 13 -6.00 -34.25 52.52
C ALA A 13 -6.80 -32.98 52.25
N ALA A 14 -6.21 -31.82 52.57
CA ALA A 14 -6.71 -30.54 52.11
C ALA A 14 -6.35 -30.36 50.64
N ILE A 15 -7.35 -30.54 49.74
CA ILE A 15 -7.23 -30.20 48.33
C ILE A 15 -7.30 -28.67 48.21
N GLY A 16 -6.15 -28.03 48.19
CA GLY A 16 -6.05 -26.61 47.79
C GLY A 16 -6.33 -26.49 46.29
N LEU A 17 -7.43 -25.81 45.94
CA LEU A 17 -7.64 -25.34 44.58
C LEU A 17 -6.50 -24.36 44.24
N VAL A 18 -5.52 -24.85 43.51
CA VAL A 18 -4.54 -23.97 42.82
C VAL A 18 -5.27 -23.40 41.62
N THR A 19 -5.66 -22.12 41.71
CA THR A 19 -6.17 -21.36 40.59
C THR A 19 -5.07 -21.28 39.54
N SER A 20 -5.41 -21.60 38.28
CA SER A 20 -4.51 -21.71 37.14
C SER A 20 -3.87 -20.40 36.67
N ASP A 21 -3.88 -19.34 37.48
CA ASP A 21 -3.41 -18.00 37.09
C ASP A 21 -1.92 -17.71 37.38
N THR A 22 -1.17 -18.68 37.96
CA THR A 22 0.23 -18.42 38.36
C THR A 22 1.29 -19.10 37.48
N LEU A 23 0.92 -19.80 36.40
CA LEU A 23 1.89 -20.55 35.59
C LEU A 23 2.56 -19.79 34.45
N PHE A 24 2.18 -18.52 34.19
CA PHE A 24 2.80 -17.70 33.15
C PHE A 24 3.05 -16.26 33.62
N ALA A 25 3.77 -16.09 34.71
CA ALA A 25 4.30 -14.79 35.09
C ALA A 25 5.72 -14.66 34.52
N GLY A 26 5.90 -13.82 33.49
CA GLY A 26 7.22 -13.56 32.92
C GLY A 26 7.18 -13.16 31.44
N PRO A 27 8.33 -12.96 30.80
CA PRO A 27 8.47 -12.47 29.41
C PRO A 27 7.62 -13.21 28.38
N LEU A 28 7.24 -14.44 28.64
CA LEU A 28 6.38 -15.25 27.75
C LEU A 28 4.92 -14.80 27.78
N ARG A 29 4.41 -14.30 28.92
CA ARG A 29 3.04 -13.78 29.03
C ARG A 29 2.94 -12.43 28.28
N ASP A 30 3.91 -11.58 28.47
CA ASP A 30 3.99 -10.28 27.77
C ASP A 30 4.19 -10.50 26.26
N TRP A 31 4.98 -11.51 25.89
CA TRP A 31 5.14 -11.92 24.49
C TRP A 31 3.81 -12.44 23.88
N VAL A 32 3.07 -13.29 24.59
CA VAL A 32 1.77 -13.85 24.13
C VAL A 32 0.69 -12.77 24.08
N GLN A 33 0.66 -11.82 25.05
CA GLN A 33 -0.29 -10.72 25.03
C GLN A 33 0.01 -9.73 23.90
N ASN A 34 1.25 -9.35 23.70
CA ASN A 34 1.65 -8.44 22.61
C ASN A 34 1.43 -9.04 21.23
N HIS A 35 1.56 -10.37 21.07
CA HIS A 35 1.34 -11.06 19.79
C HIS A 35 -0.10 -11.51 19.55
N ARG A 36 -0.96 -11.51 20.57
CA ARG A 36 -2.39 -11.81 20.45
C ARG A 36 -3.22 -10.60 20.03
N ALA A 37 -2.78 -9.40 20.35
CA ALA A 37 -3.50 -8.16 20.06
C ALA A 37 -3.34 -7.67 18.61
N GLU A 38 -2.28 -8.11 17.89
CA GLU A 38 -1.96 -7.60 16.54
C GLU A 38 -2.49 -8.47 15.39
N ARG A 39 -2.96 -9.70 15.67
CA ARG A 39 -3.28 -10.69 14.63
C ARG A 39 -4.61 -10.54 13.89
N PRO A 40 -5.71 -10.06 14.47
CA PRO A 40 -6.97 -9.94 13.74
C PRO A 40 -7.10 -8.66 12.92
N GLN A 41 -6.46 -7.56 13.36
CA GLN A 41 -6.64 -6.25 12.73
C GLN A 41 -5.82 -6.09 11.44
N ASP A 42 -4.55 -6.51 11.42
CA ASP A 42 -3.69 -6.36 10.23
C ASP A 42 -4.15 -7.23 9.06
N ALA A 43 -4.70 -8.43 9.34
CA ALA A 43 -5.23 -9.32 8.30
C ALA A 43 -6.63 -8.86 7.82
N ALA A 44 -7.48 -8.36 8.73
CA ALA A 44 -8.79 -7.80 8.38
C ALA A 44 -8.63 -6.50 7.58
N ASP A 45 -7.77 -5.59 8.02
CA ASP A 45 -7.49 -4.31 7.34
C ASP A 45 -6.87 -4.51 5.94
N ALA A 46 -6.17 -5.63 5.71
CA ALA A 46 -5.60 -5.95 4.39
C ALA A 46 -6.64 -6.51 3.40
N LEU A 47 -7.73 -7.07 3.90
CA LEU A 47 -8.74 -7.79 3.13
C LEU A 47 -10.12 -7.14 3.16
N ASP A 48 -10.29 -5.98 3.80
CA ASP A 48 -11.56 -5.23 3.81
C ASP A 48 -11.98 -4.85 2.39
N ASP A 49 -12.63 -5.81 1.75
CA ASP A 49 -13.27 -5.68 0.45
C ASP A 49 -14.76 -5.31 0.65
N GLU A 50 -15.00 -4.12 1.18
CA GLU A 50 -16.33 -3.54 1.07
C GLU A 50 -16.62 -3.32 -0.41
N GLY A 51 -17.67 -3.98 -0.89
CA GLY A 51 -18.12 -3.88 -2.28
C GLY A 51 -18.30 -2.43 -2.75
N PRO A 52 -18.47 -2.18 -4.05
CA PRO A 52 -18.47 -0.86 -4.63
C PRO A 52 -19.64 -0.02 -4.08
N ALA A 53 -19.39 0.78 -3.04
CA ALA A 53 -20.23 1.92 -2.77
C ALA A 53 -20.11 2.83 -3.99
N GLY A 54 -21.24 3.18 -4.62
CA GLY A 54 -21.23 3.92 -5.87
C GLY A 54 -20.45 5.23 -5.74
N LEU A 55 -19.46 5.45 -6.63
CA LEU A 55 -18.71 6.70 -6.70
C LEU A 55 -19.65 7.85 -7.05
N SER A 56 -19.57 8.94 -6.29
CA SER A 56 -20.20 10.21 -6.61
C SER A 56 -19.21 11.08 -7.36
N LEU A 57 -19.58 11.53 -8.56
CA LEU A 57 -18.68 12.39 -9.34
C LEU A 57 -18.85 13.85 -8.88
N PRO A 58 -17.75 14.54 -8.53
CA PRO A 58 -17.80 15.98 -8.29
C PRO A 58 -18.35 16.75 -9.49
N ALA A 59 -19.01 17.87 -9.25
CA ALA A 59 -19.58 18.69 -10.31
C ALA A 59 -18.54 19.04 -11.39
N GLY A 60 -18.90 18.83 -12.65
CA GLY A 60 -18.05 19.11 -13.80
C GLY A 60 -16.93 18.09 -14.05
N ILE A 61 -16.90 16.98 -13.33
CA ILE A 61 -15.99 15.86 -13.63
C ILE A 61 -16.67 14.91 -14.62
N ARG A 62 -15.96 14.55 -15.67
CA ARG A 62 -16.28 13.48 -16.61
C ARG A 62 -15.45 12.25 -16.27
N VAL A 63 -16.02 11.07 -16.48
CA VAL A 63 -15.32 9.79 -16.39
C VAL A 63 -15.27 9.10 -17.73
N TRP A 64 -14.08 8.58 -18.09
CA TRP A 64 -13.86 7.59 -19.14
C TRP A 64 -13.66 6.25 -18.45
N ARG A 65 -14.62 5.34 -18.63
CA ARG A 65 -14.65 4.06 -17.94
C ARG A 65 -14.05 2.96 -18.80
N ASP A 66 -13.42 1.99 -18.13
CA ASP A 66 -12.99 0.72 -18.71
C ASP A 66 -12.06 0.88 -19.95
N GLU A 67 -11.24 1.92 -19.94
CA GLU A 67 -10.21 2.13 -20.96
C GLU A 67 -9.25 0.93 -20.94
N ALA A 68 -9.21 0.17 -22.06
CA ALA A 68 -8.47 -1.07 -22.16
C ALA A 68 -6.98 -0.80 -22.45
N TYR A 69 -6.08 -1.22 -21.58
CA TYR A 69 -4.64 -1.18 -21.80
C TYR A 69 -4.04 -2.55 -22.15
N GLY A 70 -4.84 -3.60 -22.10
CA GLY A 70 -4.47 -4.97 -22.45
C GLY A 70 -5.69 -5.83 -22.78
N ALA A 71 -5.45 -7.10 -23.11
CA ALA A 71 -6.48 -8.02 -23.57
C ALA A 71 -7.34 -8.57 -22.41
N ASP A 72 -6.79 -8.67 -21.21
CA ASP A 72 -7.51 -9.23 -20.07
C ASP A 72 -8.62 -8.29 -19.59
N ARG A 73 -9.72 -8.87 -19.07
CA ARG A 73 -10.85 -8.11 -18.53
C ARG A 73 -10.47 -7.18 -17.39
N ARG A 74 -9.43 -7.51 -16.61
CA ARG A 74 -8.92 -6.67 -15.52
C ARG A 74 -7.86 -5.65 -15.99
N GLN A 75 -7.37 -5.74 -17.20
CA GLN A 75 -6.45 -4.75 -17.75
C GLN A 75 -7.23 -3.52 -18.25
N ARG A 76 -7.87 -2.82 -17.31
CA ARG A 76 -8.74 -1.65 -17.54
C ARG A 76 -8.37 -0.55 -16.55
N LEU A 77 -8.58 0.70 -16.96
CA LEU A 77 -8.46 1.86 -16.09
C LEU A 77 -9.64 2.81 -16.30
N ASP A 78 -9.96 3.57 -15.27
CA ASP A 78 -10.92 4.68 -15.32
C ASP A 78 -10.16 6.00 -15.21
N VAL A 79 -10.59 6.99 -15.97
CA VAL A 79 -10.01 8.33 -15.97
C VAL A 79 -11.07 9.35 -15.60
N TYR A 80 -10.74 10.20 -14.66
CA TYR A 80 -11.60 11.26 -14.15
C TYR A 80 -10.93 12.60 -14.40
N ALA A 81 -11.59 13.49 -15.13
CA ALA A 81 -11.06 14.81 -15.43
C ALA A 81 -12.16 15.82 -15.72
N ARG A 82 -11.85 17.10 -15.53
CA ARG A 82 -12.71 18.19 -16.02
C ARG A 82 -12.53 18.31 -17.55
N PRO A 83 -13.63 18.48 -18.31
CA PRO A 83 -13.54 18.80 -19.73
C PRO A 83 -12.77 20.11 -19.96
N GLY A 84 -12.08 20.20 -21.09
CA GLY A 84 -11.35 21.41 -21.49
C GLY A 84 -9.98 21.60 -20.81
N LEU A 85 -9.51 20.66 -20.01
CA LEU A 85 -8.14 20.68 -19.50
C LEU A 85 -7.12 20.53 -20.64
N SER A 86 -5.97 21.15 -20.45
CA SER A 86 -4.80 20.99 -21.32
C SER A 86 -3.52 21.04 -20.48
N GLY A 87 -2.61 20.09 -20.73
CA GLY A 87 -1.33 20.01 -20.02
C GLY A 87 -1.42 19.76 -18.51
N ALA A 88 -2.54 19.18 -18.05
CA ALA A 88 -2.78 18.96 -16.63
C ALA A 88 -1.88 17.86 -16.06
N PRO A 89 -1.48 17.96 -14.77
CA PRO A 89 -0.86 16.86 -14.06
C PRO A 89 -1.82 15.69 -13.91
N VAL A 90 -1.26 14.49 -13.80
CA VAL A 90 -2.00 13.23 -13.69
C VAL A 90 -1.58 12.48 -12.44
N VAL A 91 -2.51 12.17 -11.55
CA VAL A 91 -2.33 11.19 -10.48
C VAL A 91 -2.75 9.82 -11.00
N PHE A 92 -1.81 8.89 -11.02
CA PHE A 92 -2.00 7.51 -11.46
C PHE A 92 -2.07 6.60 -10.24
N MET A 93 -3.28 6.17 -9.87
CA MET A 93 -3.58 5.43 -8.64
C MET A 93 -3.71 3.94 -8.87
N VAL A 94 -2.99 3.14 -8.08
CA VAL A 94 -3.01 1.67 -8.05
C VAL A 94 -3.59 1.21 -6.71
N HIS A 95 -4.70 0.47 -6.76
CA HIS A 95 -5.38 -0.01 -5.56
C HIS A 95 -4.60 -1.09 -4.81
N GLY A 96 -4.92 -1.28 -3.52
CA GLY A 96 -4.47 -2.37 -2.69
C GLY A 96 -5.35 -3.63 -2.82
N GLY A 97 -5.35 -4.47 -1.78
CA GLY A 97 -6.14 -5.70 -1.71
C GLY A 97 -5.28 -6.96 -1.70
N GLY A 98 -4.07 -6.91 -1.12
CA GLY A 98 -3.21 -8.09 -0.91
C GLY A 98 -2.87 -8.83 -2.21
N TRP A 99 -2.74 -8.14 -3.33
CA TRP A 99 -2.49 -8.69 -4.68
C TRP A 99 -3.59 -9.64 -5.19
N ARG A 100 -4.66 -9.85 -4.42
CA ARG A 100 -5.70 -10.86 -4.65
C ARG A 100 -7.08 -10.26 -4.90
N THR A 101 -7.36 -9.11 -4.31
CA THR A 101 -8.65 -8.41 -4.42
C THR A 101 -8.45 -6.94 -4.81
N GLY A 102 -9.52 -6.20 -4.85
CA GLY A 102 -9.52 -4.78 -5.13
C GLY A 102 -10.06 -4.43 -6.51
N ASP A 103 -10.45 -3.18 -6.64
CA ASP A 103 -10.97 -2.64 -7.88
C ASP A 103 -10.73 -1.12 -8.00
N LYS A 104 -10.56 -0.64 -9.24
CA LYS A 104 -10.39 0.76 -9.61
C LYS A 104 -11.58 1.65 -9.23
N THR A 105 -12.75 1.05 -8.98
CA THR A 105 -13.98 1.76 -8.65
C THR A 105 -14.26 1.84 -7.15
N LEU A 106 -13.42 1.26 -6.30
CA LEU A 106 -13.62 1.29 -4.85
C LEU A 106 -13.63 2.74 -4.33
N SER A 107 -14.71 3.13 -3.65
CA SER A 107 -14.89 4.49 -3.15
C SER A 107 -13.74 4.92 -2.25
N ARG A 108 -13.27 4.07 -1.34
CA ARG A 108 -12.11 4.33 -0.48
C ARG A 108 -10.79 4.59 -1.23
N VAL A 109 -10.69 4.11 -2.47
CA VAL A 109 -9.50 4.35 -3.34
C VAL A 109 -9.64 5.69 -4.04
N VAL A 110 -10.84 6.05 -4.50
CA VAL A 110 -11.06 7.12 -5.47
C VAL A 110 -11.70 8.36 -4.85
N GLN A 111 -12.77 8.22 -4.04
CA GLN A 111 -13.69 9.31 -3.75
C GLN A 111 -13.03 10.57 -3.19
N ASN A 112 -12.41 10.49 -2.01
CA ASN A 112 -11.84 11.67 -1.35
C ASN A 112 -10.70 12.31 -2.17
N LYS A 113 -9.91 11.49 -2.87
CA LYS A 113 -8.84 11.96 -3.74
C LYS A 113 -9.40 12.69 -4.96
N LEU A 114 -10.47 12.15 -5.55
CA LEU A 114 -11.16 12.76 -6.67
C LEU A 114 -11.86 14.06 -6.28
N ASP A 115 -12.53 14.08 -5.12
CA ASP A 115 -13.19 15.28 -4.57
C ASP A 115 -12.19 16.41 -4.31
N HIS A 116 -10.98 16.05 -3.88
CA HIS A 116 -9.92 17.01 -3.58
C HIS A 116 -9.20 17.52 -4.84
N TRP A 117 -8.72 16.61 -5.68
CA TRP A 117 -7.85 16.98 -6.81
C TRP A 117 -8.62 17.25 -8.11
N GLY A 118 -9.76 16.61 -8.32
CA GLY A 118 -10.57 16.77 -9.53
C GLY A 118 -10.99 18.22 -9.79
N PRO A 119 -11.62 18.93 -8.83
CA PRO A 119 -11.99 20.33 -8.97
C PRO A 119 -10.79 21.26 -9.21
N ARG A 120 -9.59 20.89 -8.73
CA ARG A 120 -8.34 21.60 -8.95
C ARG A 120 -7.75 21.37 -10.33
N GLY A 121 -8.42 20.55 -11.17
CA GLY A 121 -8.02 20.28 -12.54
C GLY A 121 -6.87 19.28 -12.68
N ILE A 122 -6.61 18.46 -11.68
CA ILE A 122 -5.69 17.31 -11.77
C ILE A 122 -6.48 16.15 -12.35
N VAL A 123 -5.93 15.50 -13.38
CA VAL A 123 -6.49 14.27 -13.95
C VAL A 123 -6.23 13.14 -12.97
N PHE A 124 -7.26 12.34 -12.67
CA PHE A 124 -7.12 11.17 -11.79
C PHE A 124 -7.36 9.89 -12.60
N VAL A 125 -6.39 8.98 -12.58
CA VAL A 125 -6.45 7.67 -13.24
C VAL A 125 -6.46 6.60 -12.18
N SER A 126 -7.47 5.72 -12.18
CA SER A 126 -7.56 4.56 -11.28
C SER A 126 -7.44 3.28 -12.09
N VAL A 127 -6.57 2.36 -11.65
CA VAL A 127 -6.12 1.23 -12.46
C VAL A 127 -6.48 -0.09 -11.82
N ASN A 128 -7.10 -0.99 -12.60
CA ASN A 128 -7.15 -2.42 -12.33
C ASN A 128 -5.94 -3.12 -12.95
N TYR A 129 -5.53 -4.22 -12.34
CA TYR A 129 -4.51 -5.14 -12.83
C TYR A 129 -4.96 -6.57 -12.53
N ARG A 130 -4.39 -7.57 -13.22
CA ARG A 130 -4.69 -8.98 -12.93
C ARG A 130 -4.25 -9.33 -11.51
N LEU A 131 -4.96 -10.22 -10.87
CA LEU A 131 -4.79 -10.57 -9.46
C LEU A 131 -4.31 -12.02 -9.32
N LEU A 132 -3.90 -12.39 -8.12
CA LEU A 132 -3.69 -13.78 -7.75
C LEU A 132 -5.01 -14.58 -7.84
N PRO A 133 -4.98 -15.86 -8.21
CA PRO A 133 -3.77 -16.64 -8.59
C PRO A 133 -3.38 -16.50 -10.07
N GLU A 134 -4.15 -15.80 -10.92
CA GLU A 134 -3.96 -15.73 -12.38
C GLU A 134 -2.69 -14.97 -12.79
N ALA A 135 -2.22 -14.04 -11.92
CA ALA A 135 -1.02 -13.27 -12.15
C ALA A 135 -0.23 -13.10 -10.84
N ASP A 136 1.02 -13.52 -10.82
CA ASP A 136 1.92 -13.27 -9.70
C ASP A 136 2.28 -11.77 -9.58
N VAL A 137 2.95 -11.40 -8.49
CA VAL A 137 3.29 -9.99 -8.19
C VAL A 137 4.12 -9.34 -9.30
N LEU A 138 5.00 -10.08 -9.98
CA LEU A 138 5.80 -9.53 -11.09
C LEU A 138 4.97 -9.34 -12.35
N ALA A 139 4.03 -10.23 -12.63
CA ALA A 139 3.06 -10.07 -13.70
C ALA A 139 2.11 -8.89 -13.42
N GLN A 140 1.69 -8.69 -12.16
CA GLN A 140 0.92 -7.53 -11.73
C GLN A 140 1.71 -6.22 -11.92
N ALA A 141 2.99 -6.20 -11.55
CA ALA A 141 3.87 -5.06 -11.80
C ALA A 141 4.04 -4.77 -13.31
N ALA A 142 4.08 -5.82 -14.14
CA ALA A 142 4.09 -5.66 -15.60
C ALA A 142 2.76 -5.07 -16.13
N ASP A 143 1.62 -5.46 -15.56
CA ASP A 143 0.31 -4.87 -15.88
C ASP A 143 0.26 -3.38 -15.52
N VAL A 144 0.70 -3.01 -14.30
CA VAL A 144 0.77 -1.61 -13.86
C VAL A 144 1.69 -0.78 -14.78
N ARG A 145 2.81 -1.35 -15.20
CA ARG A 145 3.71 -0.73 -16.17
C ARG A 145 3.04 -0.51 -17.53
N ALA A 146 2.30 -1.51 -18.02
CA ALA A 146 1.56 -1.40 -19.29
C ALA A 146 0.44 -0.35 -19.19
N ALA A 147 -0.28 -0.32 -18.07
CA ALA A 147 -1.31 0.68 -17.80
C ALA A 147 -0.73 2.11 -17.76
N LEU A 148 0.42 2.30 -17.12
CA LEU A 148 1.09 3.60 -17.07
C LEU A 148 1.52 4.04 -18.48
N LYS A 149 2.10 3.15 -19.26
CA LYS A 149 2.50 3.43 -20.65
C LYS A 149 1.31 3.86 -21.51
N PHE A 150 0.21 3.12 -21.40
CA PHE A 150 -1.05 3.45 -22.08
C PHE A 150 -1.57 4.82 -21.62
N ALA A 151 -1.62 5.07 -20.30
CA ALA A 151 -2.11 6.32 -19.75
C ALA A 151 -1.25 7.52 -20.17
N GLN A 152 0.06 7.38 -20.23
CA GLN A 152 0.97 8.41 -20.74
C GLN A 152 0.74 8.69 -22.24
N HIS A 153 0.51 7.65 -23.03
CA HIS A 153 0.21 7.78 -24.46
C HIS A 153 -1.10 8.54 -24.69
N GLU A 154 -2.15 8.18 -23.95
CA GLU A 154 -3.49 8.75 -24.10
C GLU A 154 -3.74 10.03 -23.28
N ALA A 155 -2.77 10.50 -22.49
CA ALA A 155 -2.94 11.61 -21.54
C ALA A 155 -3.61 12.84 -22.13
N ARG A 156 -3.21 13.23 -23.34
CA ARG A 156 -3.75 14.40 -24.04
C ARG A 156 -5.25 14.29 -24.34
N ARG A 157 -5.76 13.08 -24.60
CA ARG A 157 -7.19 12.81 -24.85
C ARG A 157 -8.05 13.19 -23.65
N TRP A 158 -7.47 13.16 -22.45
CA TRP A 158 -8.12 13.52 -21.18
C TRP A 158 -7.71 14.90 -20.66
N GLY A 159 -6.91 15.65 -21.43
CA GLY A 159 -6.39 16.96 -21.05
C GLY A 159 -5.15 16.93 -20.16
N GLY A 160 -4.57 15.75 -19.95
CA GLY A 160 -3.34 15.55 -19.18
C GLY A 160 -2.06 15.80 -20.01
N ASP A 161 -0.95 15.91 -19.30
CA ASP A 161 0.40 15.94 -19.87
C ASP A 161 1.10 14.60 -19.61
N SER A 162 1.55 13.92 -20.67
CA SER A 162 2.27 12.65 -20.60
C SER A 162 3.55 12.70 -19.73
N ARG A 163 4.10 13.88 -19.50
CA ARG A 163 5.32 14.11 -18.70
C ARG A 163 5.03 14.48 -17.25
N ARG A 164 3.76 14.69 -16.87
CA ARG A 164 3.36 15.17 -15.55
C ARG A 164 2.58 14.12 -14.75
N PHE A 165 3.10 12.90 -14.73
CA PHE A 165 2.52 11.79 -13.97
C PHE A 165 3.15 11.71 -12.58
N VAL A 166 2.28 11.56 -11.56
CA VAL A 166 2.65 11.13 -10.21
C VAL A 166 2.10 9.74 -10.00
N LEU A 167 2.95 8.81 -9.61
CA LEU A 167 2.50 7.46 -9.24
C LEU A 167 1.97 7.49 -7.80
N MET A 168 0.83 6.87 -7.58
CA MET A 168 0.25 6.69 -6.25
C MET A 168 -0.25 5.27 -6.11
N GLY A 169 -0.10 4.68 -4.93
CA GLY A 169 -0.62 3.33 -4.68
C GLY A 169 -0.80 3.09 -3.21
N HIS A 170 -1.74 2.21 -2.85
CA HIS A 170 -2.01 1.83 -1.47
C HIS A 170 -1.69 0.35 -1.25
N SER A 171 -1.08 0.01 -0.10
CA SER A 171 -0.85 -1.39 0.31
C SER A 171 -0.09 -2.20 -0.76
N ALA A 172 -0.67 -3.26 -1.32
CA ALA A 172 -0.12 -4.00 -2.46
C ALA A 172 0.18 -3.08 -3.66
N GLY A 173 -0.72 -2.11 -3.96
CA GLY A 173 -0.48 -1.11 -5.01
C GLY A 173 0.70 -0.20 -4.72
N ALA A 174 0.96 0.12 -3.44
CA ALA A 174 2.14 0.89 -3.04
C ALA A 174 3.44 0.11 -3.29
N GLN A 175 3.45 -1.21 -3.05
CA GLN A 175 4.58 -2.08 -3.39
C GLN A 175 4.79 -2.12 -4.91
N LEU A 176 3.72 -2.27 -5.71
CA LEU A 176 3.81 -2.32 -7.17
C LEU A 176 4.38 -1.03 -7.77
N ILE A 177 3.91 0.15 -7.32
CA ILE A 177 4.46 1.42 -7.80
C ILE A 177 5.90 1.65 -7.32
N ALA A 178 6.23 1.24 -6.10
CA ALA A 178 7.60 1.34 -5.58
C ALA A 178 8.56 0.46 -6.38
N TRP A 179 8.13 -0.74 -6.75
CA TRP A 179 8.90 -1.64 -7.61
C TRP A 179 9.13 -1.01 -9.00
N LEU A 180 8.09 -0.42 -9.59
CA LEU A 180 8.19 0.26 -10.88
C LEU A 180 9.10 1.49 -10.84
N ALA A 181 9.06 2.25 -9.73
CA ALA A 181 9.87 3.44 -9.53
C ALA A 181 11.35 3.13 -9.21
N ALA A 182 11.65 1.92 -8.71
CA ALA A 182 12.95 1.55 -8.20
C ALA A 182 14.06 1.49 -9.28
N ASP A 183 13.73 1.12 -10.51
CA ASP A 183 14.67 1.08 -11.64
C ASP A 183 14.23 1.99 -12.79
N PRO A 184 14.64 3.28 -12.76
CA PRO A 184 14.30 4.24 -13.81
C PRO A 184 14.84 3.85 -15.19
N GLY A 185 15.98 3.15 -15.24
CA GLY A 185 16.59 2.69 -16.49
C GLY A 185 15.75 1.60 -17.17
N ALA A 186 15.28 0.62 -16.41
CA ALA A 186 14.38 -0.41 -16.92
C ALA A 186 13.02 0.19 -17.34
N ALA A 187 12.49 1.16 -16.60
CA ALA A 187 11.28 1.87 -16.96
C ALA A 187 11.42 2.59 -18.31
N GLN A 188 12.49 3.36 -18.52
CA GLN A 188 12.78 4.04 -19.79
C GLN A 188 13.00 3.06 -20.93
N GLY A 189 13.74 1.97 -20.69
CA GLY A 189 13.95 0.89 -21.67
C GLY A 189 12.64 0.23 -22.12
N ALA A 190 11.62 0.23 -21.26
CA ALA A 190 10.26 -0.21 -21.57
C ALA A 190 9.41 0.87 -22.29
N GLY A 191 9.98 2.06 -22.54
CA GLY A 191 9.32 3.17 -23.23
C GLY A 191 8.40 4.01 -22.35
N LEU A 192 8.61 4.02 -21.02
CA LEU A 192 7.94 4.93 -20.09
C LEU A 192 8.63 6.29 -20.05
N LEU A 193 7.85 7.33 -19.95
CA LEU A 193 8.35 8.63 -19.53
C LEU A 193 8.55 8.62 -18.01
N PRO A 194 9.63 9.24 -17.48
CA PRO A 194 9.86 9.28 -16.06
C PRO A 194 8.71 10.03 -15.36
N PRO A 195 8.11 9.46 -14.29
CA PRO A 195 7.13 10.18 -13.49
C PRO A 195 7.79 11.35 -12.75
N LEU A 196 7.02 12.33 -12.31
CA LEU A 196 7.49 13.43 -11.48
C LEU A 196 7.98 12.93 -10.12
N GLY A 197 7.26 11.97 -9.54
CA GLY A 197 7.55 11.34 -8.26
C GLY A 197 6.53 10.25 -7.94
N SER A 198 6.66 9.64 -6.76
CA SER A 198 5.76 8.58 -6.31
C SER A 198 5.32 8.78 -4.86
N VAL A 199 4.05 8.47 -4.57
CA VAL A 199 3.44 8.49 -3.24
C VAL A 199 2.98 7.08 -2.90
N ALA A 200 3.69 6.41 -2.02
CA ALA A 200 3.37 5.05 -1.57
C ALA A 200 2.64 5.12 -0.23
N LEU A 201 1.39 4.64 -0.21
CA LEU A 201 0.48 4.71 0.92
C LEU A 201 0.48 3.37 1.66
N ASP A 202 1.21 3.31 2.75
CA ASP A 202 1.23 2.25 3.76
C ASP A 202 1.49 0.82 3.24
N SER A 203 2.58 0.62 2.50
CA SER A 203 3.10 -0.72 2.28
C SER A 203 4.04 -1.15 3.41
N ALA A 204 3.94 -2.43 3.83
CA ALA A 204 4.93 -3.08 4.70
C ALA A 204 5.87 -4.01 3.89
N VAL A 205 5.95 -3.83 2.56
CA VAL A 205 6.61 -4.78 1.67
C VAL A 205 7.51 -4.04 0.66
N TYR A 206 8.52 -3.35 1.16
CA TYR A 206 9.58 -2.78 0.32
C TYR A 206 10.79 -3.70 0.23
N ASP A 207 11.08 -4.44 1.31
CA ASP A 207 12.04 -5.54 1.33
C ASP A 207 11.31 -6.86 1.55
N VAL A 208 10.97 -7.53 0.45
CA VAL A 208 10.26 -8.82 0.47
C VAL A 208 11.09 -9.89 1.14
N ALA A 209 12.40 -9.94 0.87
CA ALA A 209 13.26 -10.97 1.41
C ALA A 209 13.38 -10.88 2.94
N ALA A 210 13.52 -9.66 3.47
CA ALA A 210 13.52 -9.45 4.92
C ALA A 210 12.18 -9.84 5.54
N LEU A 211 11.05 -9.42 4.94
CA LEU A 211 9.71 -9.77 5.40
C LEU A 211 9.49 -11.28 5.45
N MET A 212 9.81 -11.99 4.35
CA MET A 212 9.59 -13.44 4.24
C MET A 212 10.52 -14.27 5.12
N SER A 213 11.63 -13.71 5.59
CA SER A 213 12.56 -14.37 6.51
C SER A 213 12.12 -14.29 7.96
N GLU A 214 11.12 -13.46 8.28
CA GLU A 214 10.54 -13.29 9.60
C GLU A 214 9.15 -13.92 9.68
N ARG A 215 8.53 -13.81 10.86
CA ARG A 215 7.12 -14.19 11.02
C ARG A 215 6.23 -13.17 10.33
N HIS A 216 5.45 -13.62 9.37
CA HIS A 216 4.61 -12.80 8.53
C HIS A 216 3.17 -13.35 8.41
N LEU A 217 2.28 -12.57 7.77
CA LEU A 217 0.90 -12.98 7.52
C LEU A 217 0.82 -14.00 6.38
N PRO A 218 -0.12 -14.97 6.42
CA PRO A 218 -0.28 -15.97 5.37
C PRO A 218 -0.50 -15.40 3.96
N LEU A 219 -1.08 -14.21 3.85
CA LEU A 219 -1.25 -13.54 2.55
C LEU A 219 0.07 -13.29 1.81
N TYR A 220 1.18 -13.18 2.54
CA TYR A 220 2.51 -13.01 1.92
C TYR A 220 3.06 -14.32 1.36
N ASP A 221 2.72 -15.47 1.97
CA ASP A 221 3.02 -16.78 1.40
C ASP A 221 2.29 -16.97 0.06
N GLU A 222 1.03 -16.53 -0.04
CA GLU A 222 0.27 -16.57 -1.30
C GLU A 222 0.87 -15.65 -2.37
N ALA A 223 1.36 -14.47 -1.97
CA ALA A 223 1.89 -13.47 -2.90
C ALA A 223 3.32 -13.77 -3.37
N PHE A 224 4.19 -14.24 -2.48
CA PHE A 224 5.62 -14.35 -2.72
C PHE A 224 6.16 -15.77 -2.72
N GLY A 225 5.35 -16.76 -2.31
CA GLY A 225 5.75 -18.18 -2.26
C GLY A 225 6.99 -18.43 -1.41
N GLN A 226 7.73 -19.49 -1.73
CA GLN A 226 8.88 -19.95 -0.94
C GLN A 226 10.22 -19.81 -1.66
N ASP A 227 10.28 -19.17 -2.85
CA ASP A 227 11.51 -19.00 -3.62
C ASP A 227 12.24 -17.70 -3.26
N PRO A 228 13.40 -17.76 -2.58
CA PRO A 228 14.17 -16.57 -2.24
C PRO A 228 14.58 -15.74 -3.46
N SER A 229 14.76 -16.38 -4.62
CA SER A 229 15.09 -15.67 -5.85
C SER A 229 13.90 -14.84 -6.35
N PHE A 230 12.68 -15.32 -6.17
CA PHE A 230 11.47 -14.55 -6.44
C PHE A 230 11.35 -13.37 -5.48
N TRP A 231 11.62 -13.57 -4.17
CA TRP A 231 11.60 -12.49 -3.18
C TRP A 231 12.52 -11.34 -3.56
N GLN A 232 13.74 -11.65 -4.00
CA GLN A 232 14.69 -10.63 -4.46
C GLN A 232 14.18 -9.89 -5.70
N ARG A 233 13.61 -10.59 -6.68
CA ARG A 233 13.05 -9.95 -7.89
C ARG A 233 11.81 -9.10 -7.60
N ALA A 234 10.95 -9.52 -6.66
CA ALA A 234 9.73 -8.82 -6.27
C ALA A 234 9.97 -7.68 -5.25
N SER A 235 11.17 -7.59 -4.68
CA SER A 235 11.54 -6.62 -3.65
C SER A 235 11.86 -5.24 -4.26
N PRO A 236 11.04 -4.19 -4.07
CA PRO A 236 11.37 -2.84 -4.49
C PRO A 236 12.77 -2.40 -4.04
N GLN A 237 13.13 -2.69 -2.79
CA GLN A 237 14.42 -2.32 -2.21
C GLN A 237 15.60 -2.96 -2.93
N ALA A 238 15.47 -4.22 -3.36
CA ALA A 238 16.51 -4.91 -4.12
C ALA A 238 16.65 -4.37 -5.55
N GLN A 239 15.59 -3.80 -6.11
CA GLN A 239 15.61 -3.21 -7.46
C GLN A 239 16.10 -1.76 -7.49
N LEU A 240 16.25 -1.07 -6.33
CA LEU A 240 16.63 0.34 -6.29
C LEU A 240 17.96 0.62 -7.03
N LYS A 241 17.89 1.56 -7.95
CA LYS A 241 19.02 2.11 -8.73
C LYS A 241 19.15 3.62 -8.53
N ALA A 242 20.32 4.14 -8.87
CA ALA A 242 20.51 5.60 -8.93
C ALA A 242 19.55 6.25 -9.93
N GLY A 243 19.18 7.50 -9.67
CA GLY A 243 18.25 8.26 -10.52
C GLY A 243 16.77 8.06 -10.17
N VAL A 244 16.46 7.35 -9.08
CA VAL A 244 15.07 7.25 -8.58
C VAL A 244 14.48 8.64 -8.36
N ARG A 245 13.25 8.84 -8.86
CA ARG A 245 12.52 10.11 -8.74
C ARG A 245 12.04 10.30 -7.29
N PRO A 246 11.71 11.53 -6.86
CA PRO A 246 11.27 11.80 -5.49
C PRO A 246 10.20 10.85 -4.99
N LEU A 247 10.35 10.37 -3.76
CA LEU A 247 9.46 9.42 -3.10
C LEU A 247 8.86 10.03 -1.84
N LEU A 248 7.55 9.88 -1.64
CA LEU A 248 6.87 10.04 -0.36
C LEU A 248 6.33 8.69 0.08
N LEU A 249 6.77 8.23 1.24
CA LEU A 249 6.37 6.95 1.83
C LEU A 249 5.53 7.26 3.07
N VAL A 250 4.22 7.16 2.93
CA VAL A 250 3.29 7.30 4.07
C VAL A 250 3.19 5.97 4.78
N CYS A 251 3.29 5.95 6.10
CA CYS A 251 3.21 4.70 6.86
C CYS A 251 2.37 4.85 8.13
N SER A 252 1.66 3.77 8.48
CA SER A 252 0.91 3.65 9.73
C SER A 252 1.84 3.38 10.91
N THR A 253 1.83 4.25 11.93
CA THR A 253 2.53 3.96 13.20
C THR A 253 1.78 2.94 14.06
N ARG A 254 0.57 2.54 13.66
CA ARG A 254 -0.21 1.49 14.31
C ARG A 254 0.17 0.09 13.81
N ARG A 255 0.95 0.00 12.71
CA ARG A 255 1.46 -1.24 12.15
C ARG A 255 2.94 -1.38 12.49
N ARG A 256 3.31 -2.55 12.98
CA ARG A 256 4.68 -2.84 13.44
C ARG A 256 5.72 -2.67 12.32
N ASP A 257 5.40 -3.13 11.12
CA ASP A 257 6.38 -3.30 10.04
C ASP A 257 6.34 -2.16 9.01
N ALA A 258 5.24 -1.38 8.93
CA ALA A 258 5.04 -0.41 7.86
C ALA A 258 6.07 0.73 7.86
N CYS A 259 6.28 1.39 9.00
CA CYS A 259 7.25 2.49 9.07
C CYS A 259 8.71 2.00 9.01
N PRO A 260 9.14 0.91 9.68
CA PRO A 260 10.48 0.36 9.49
C PRO A 260 10.79 -0.02 8.04
N GLN A 261 9.88 -0.63 7.31
CA GLN A 261 10.03 -0.93 5.90
C GLN A 261 10.13 0.35 5.04
N ALA A 262 9.31 1.35 5.33
CA ALA A 262 9.36 2.64 4.64
C ALA A 262 10.69 3.37 4.90
N ASP A 263 11.17 3.39 6.15
CA ASP A 263 12.45 4.00 6.53
C ASP A 263 13.64 3.31 5.85
N GLY A 264 13.65 1.97 5.82
CA GLY A 264 14.67 1.18 5.13
C GLY A 264 14.74 1.51 3.64
N PHE A 265 13.60 1.51 2.96
CA PHE A 265 13.51 1.82 1.54
C PHE A 265 13.92 3.28 1.24
N ALA A 266 13.44 4.25 2.04
CA ALA A 266 13.82 5.66 1.93
C ALA A 266 15.32 5.87 2.18
N GLY A 267 15.86 5.21 3.20
CA GLY A 267 17.29 5.27 3.53
C GLY A 267 18.16 4.80 2.36
N ARG A 268 17.79 3.65 1.76
CA ARG A 268 18.51 3.14 0.59
C ARG A 268 18.37 4.05 -0.64
N ALA A 269 17.17 4.60 -0.89
CA ALA A 269 16.96 5.54 -2.00
C ALA A 269 17.85 6.79 -1.82
N ARG A 270 17.91 7.35 -0.60
CA ARG A 270 18.79 8.49 -0.28
C ARG A 270 20.28 8.15 -0.43
N ALA A 271 20.70 6.95 -0.02
CA ALA A 271 22.07 6.49 -0.20
C ALA A 271 22.49 6.39 -1.68
N LEU A 272 21.53 6.23 -2.60
CA LEU A 272 21.72 6.25 -4.06
C LEU A 272 21.56 7.65 -4.68
N GLY A 273 21.49 8.71 -3.86
CA GLY A 273 21.34 10.10 -4.30
C GLY A 273 19.90 10.52 -4.62
N GLY A 274 18.91 9.67 -4.35
CA GLY A 274 17.49 9.99 -4.52
C GLY A 274 16.93 10.85 -3.38
N GLN A 275 15.81 11.51 -3.65
CA GLN A 275 15.04 12.22 -2.62
C GLN A 275 13.91 11.30 -2.13
N ALA A 276 13.86 11.04 -0.84
CA ALA A 276 12.82 10.24 -0.22
C ALA A 276 12.43 10.80 1.15
N GLN A 277 11.14 10.91 1.38
CA GLN A 277 10.54 11.36 2.64
C GLN A 277 9.67 10.24 3.21
N VAL A 278 9.66 10.09 4.53
CA VAL A 278 8.73 9.20 5.24
C VAL A 278 7.76 10.07 6.04
N LEU A 279 6.47 9.78 5.91
CA LEU A 279 5.39 10.46 6.64
C LEU A 279 4.68 9.44 7.54
N PRO A 280 5.10 9.33 8.81
CA PRO A 280 4.44 8.46 9.77
C PRO A 280 3.12 9.08 10.25
N LEU A 281 2.05 8.28 10.28
CA LEU A 281 0.73 8.73 10.71
C LEU A 281 0.11 7.76 11.73
N PRO A 282 -0.57 8.26 12.78
CA PRO A 282 -1.27 7.43 13.76
C PRO A 282 -2.65 6.97 13.25
N LEU A 283 -2.71 6.56 11.98
CA LEU A 283 -3.89 6.10 11.27
C LEU A 283 -3.82 4.59 11.03
N LYS A 284 -4.98 3.93 10.92
CA LYS A 284 -5.06 2.54 10.47
C LYS A 284 -4.65 2.42 9.00
N HIS A 285 -4.38 1.19 8.58
CA HIS A 285 -4.03 0.88 7.20
C HIS A 285 -5.06 1.39 6.18
N SER A 286 -6.34 1.09 6.39
CA SER A 286 -7.43 1.58 5.55
C SER A 286 -7.57 3.10 5.61
N GLU A 287 -7.48 3.69 6.81
CA GLU A 287 -7.63 5.14 7.04
C GLU A 287 -6.59 5.97 6.27
N ILE A 288 -5.35 5.46 6.10
CA ILE A 288 -4.33 6.13 5.28
C ILE A 288 -4.79 6.28 3.84
N ASN A 289 -5.45 5.28 3.28
CA ASN A 289 -6.00 5.39 1.94
C ASN A 289 -7.27 6.26 1.90
N GLU A 290 -8.19 6.04 2.82
CA GLU A 290 -9.52 6.67 2.82
C GLU A 290 -9.46 8.17 3.11
N GLN A 291 -8.66 8.58 4.11
CA GLN A 291 -8.63 9.98 4.54
C GLN A 291 -7.81 10.90 3.64
N LEU A 292 -6.99 10.35 2.73
CA LEU A 292 -6.27 11.17 1.77
C LEU A 292 -7.24 11.86 0.80
N GLY A 293 -7.19 13.18 0.78
CA GLY A 293 -8.12 14.06 0.06
C GLY A 293 -9.13 14.75 0.98
N GLN A 294 -9.34 14.27 2.21
CA GLN A 294 -10.09 15.01 3.22
C GLN A 294 -9.29 16.22 3.73
N GLU A 295 -9.98 17.26 4.17
CA GLU A 295 -9.33 18.41 4.79
C GLU A 295 -8.56 17.99 6.04
N GLY A 296 -7.28 18.34 6.12
CA GLY A 296 -6.45 17.98 7.27
C GLY A 296 -4.95 18.13 7.03
N ALA A 297 -4.17 17.93 8.07
CA ALA A 297 -2.70 18.01 8.01
C ALA A 297 -2.11 16.95 7.08
N TYR A 298 -2.71 15.78 7.02
CA TYR A 298 -2.29 14.68 6.16
C TYR A 298 -2.36 15.06 4.68
N THR A 299 -3.53 15.50 4.21
CA THR A 299 -3.70 15.92 2.81
C THR A 299 -2.80 17.10 2.46
N ARG A 300 -2.68 18.10 3.36
CA ARG A 300 -1.74 19.22 3.15
C ARG A 300 -0.27 18.78 3.04
N ALA A 301 0.16 17.77 3.80
CA ALA A 301 1.51 17.23 3.70
C ALA A 301 1.76 16.55 2.34
N VAL A 302 0.78 15.79 1.84
CA VAL A 302 0.86 15.19 0.51
C VAL A 302 0.83 16.24 -0.58
N ASP A 303 -0.06 17.24 -0.48
CA ASP A 303 -0.12 18.35 -1.43
C ASP A 303 1.18 19.17 -1.48
N ALA A 304 1.81 19.40 -0.32
CA ALA A 304 3.11 20.07 -0.27
C ALA A 304 4.21 19.28 -0.99
N PHE A 305 4.23 17.96 -0.82
CA PHE A 305 5.13 17.09 -1.57
C PHE A 305 4.86 17.18 -3.08
N LEU A 306 3.59 17.06 -3.50
CA LEU A 306 3.19 17.15 -4.91
C LEU A 306 3.56 18.49 -5.52
N ALA A 307 3.31 19.60 -4.81
CA ALA A 307 3.67 20.96 -5.25
C ALA A 307 5.18 21.14 -5.44
N GLY A 308 5.99 20.44 -4.64
CA GLY A 308 7.45 20.42 -4.78
C GLY A 308 7.96 19.70 -6.02
N LEU A 309 7.13 18.88 -6.69
CA LEU A 309 7.54 18.09 -7.85
C LEU A 309 7.49 18.88 -9.17
N ASP A 310 6.53 19.78 -9.33
CA ASP A 310 6.26 20.47 -10.59
C ASP A 310 5.53 21.81 -10.37
N GLN A 311 5.86 22.83 -11.17
CA GLN A 311 5.25 24.16 -11.05
C GLN A 311 3.73 24.16 -11.31
N GLU A 312 3.24 23.32 -12.24
CA GLU A 312 1.81 23.24 -12.51
C GLU A 312 1.04 22.56 -11.37
N LEU A 313 1.64 21.55 -10.72
CA LEU A 313 1.12 21.00 -9.47
C LEU A 313 1.09 22.06 -8.37
N ALA A 314 2.19 22.82 -8.19
CA ALA A 314 2.23 23.91 -7.22
C ALA A 314 1.11 24.93 -7.46
N ARG A 315 0.91 25.35 -8.71
CA ARG A 315 -0.15 26.33 -9.07
C ARG A 315 -1.57 25.79 -8.78
N ARG A 316 -1.83 24.51 -9.04
CA ARG A 316 -3.16 23.90 -8.85
C ARG A 316 -3.48 23.56 -7.39
N LEU A 317 -2.46 23.34 -6.58
CA LEU A 317 -2.58 23.01 -5.16
C LEU A 317 -2.46 24.22 -4.23
N GLN A 318 -2.32 25.41 -4.78
CA GLN A 318 -2.43 26.65 -3.97
C GLN A 318 -3.82 26.73 -3.35
N PRO A 319 -3.91 27.16 -2.04
CA PRO A 319 -5.16 27.29 -1.35
C PRO A 319 -6.12 28.29 -1.98
#